data_62099c597f660239b805ca211134a548
#
_entry.id   62099c597f660239b805ca211134a548
#
_cell.length_a   1.000
_cell.length_b   1.000
_cell.length_c   1.000
_cell.angle_alpha   90.00
_cell.angle_beta   90.00
_cell.angle_gamma   90.00
#
_symmetry.space_group_name_H-M   'P 1'
#
loop_
_entity.id
_entity.type
_entity.pdbx_description
1 polymer ?
#
loop_
_entity_poly.entity_id
_entity_poly.type
_entity_poly.pdbx_seq_one_letter_code
_entity_poly.pdbx_strand_id
1 'polypeptide(L)'
;LILNFALNYESRAEIIMDVKNIIQDAKNDILLEENLNEDLFSSYLMTNQLKDPDLLIRTSGEVRLSNFMLWQLAYTEFWFTDVLWPDFDEFSFLEAIEEYQKRQRRFGGV
;
A
#
# COMPACT_ATOMS: atom_id res chain seq x y z
N LEU A 1 -17.49 2.16 1.43
CA LEU A 1 -16.49 1.54 0.55
C LEU A 1 -16.01 2.53 -0.50
N ILE A 2 -14.71 2.74 -0.56
CA ILE A 2 -14.08 3.61 -1.56
C ILE A 2 -13.35 2.71 -2.55
N LEU A 3 -13.67 2.85 -3.84
CA LEU A 3 -13.03 2.10 -4.90
C LEU A 3 -12.05 3.01 -5.64
N ASN A 4 -10.78 2.60 -5.68
CA ASN A 4 -9.74 3.35 -6.37
C ASN A 4 -9.13 2.51 -7.49
N PHE A 5 -8.90 3.14 -8.64
CA PHE A 5 -8.18 2.54 -9.75
C PHE A 5 -6.83 3.21 -9.91
N ALA A 6 -5.77 2.40 -9.95
CA ALA A 6 -4.42 2.89 -10.18
C ALA A 6 -3.96 2.46 -11.57
N LEU A 7 -4.06 3.37 -12.52
CA LEU A 7 -3.66 3.11 -13.91
C LEU A 7 -2.26 3.72 -14.14
N ASN A 8 -1.37 2.94 -14.77
CA ASN A 8 0.00 3.37 -15.04
C ASN A 8 0.74 3.81 -13.76
N TYR A 9 0.42 3.18 -12.64
CA TYR A 9 1.01 3.50 -11.35
C TYR A 9 2.35 2.78 -11.19
N GLU A 10 3.39 3.53 -10.81
CA GLU A 10 4.71 3.00 -10.49
C GLU A 10 5.19 3.62 -9.18
N SER A 11 5.38 2.80 -8.14
CA SER A 11 5.70 3.29 -6.82
C SER A 11 7.04 4.01 -6.72
N ARG A 12 8.08 3.50 -7.41
CA ARG A 12 9.38 4.18 -7.42
C ARG A 12 9.30 5.56 -8.03
N ALA A 13 8.57 5.69 -9.14
CA ALA A 13 8.37 6.99 -9.79
C ALA A 13 7.59 7.95 -8.89
N GLU A 14 6.56 7.46 -8.21
CA GLU A 14 5.81 8.24 -7.25
C GLU A 14 6.70 8.76 -6.13
N ILE A 15 7.51 7.90 -5.53
CA ILE A 15 8.40 8.28 -4.43
C ILE A 15 9.36 9.38 -4.88
N ILE A 16 9.93 9.26 -6.07
CA ILE A 16 10.84 10.30 -6.58
C ILE A 16 10.10 11.61 -6.80
N MET A 17 8.90 11.58 -7.35
CA MET A 17 8.09 12.78 -7.53
C MET A 17 7.76 13.43 -6.18
N ASP A 18 7.40 12.63 -5.19
CA ASP A 18 7.09 13.13 -3.86
C ASP A 18 8.31 13.79 -3.19
N VAL A 19 9.49 13.19 -3.37
CA VAL A 19 10.74 13.77 -2.87
C VAL A 19 11.00 15.12 -3.55
N LYS A 20 10.77 15.23 -4.86
CA LYS A 20 10.93 16.51 -5.56
C LYS A 20 9.97 17.57 -5.03
N ASN A 21 8.74 17.20 -4.74
CA ASN A 21 7.76 18.12 -4.18
C ASN A 21 8.16 18.56 -2.77
N ILE A 22 8.71 17.67 -1.96
CA ILE A 22 9.23 17.97 -0.62
C ILE A 22 10.37 18.98 -0.72
N ILE A 23 11.32 18.74 -1.63
CA ILE A 23 12.46 19.67 -1.84
C ILE A 23 11.95 21.04 -2.25
N GLN A 24 10.98 21.10 -3.16
CA GLN A 24 10.42 22.37 -3.60
C GLN A 24 9.75 23.11 -2.46
N ASP A 25 8.98 22.42 -1.64
CA ASP A 25 8.32 23.02 -0.47
C ASP A 25 9.34 23.51 0.56
N ALA A 26 10.43 22.78 0.75
CA ALA A 26 11.52 23.20 1.63
C ALA A 26 12.20 24.47 1.10
N LYS A 27 12.44 24.57 -0.20
CA LYS A 27 13.02 25.77 -0.83
C LYS A 27 12.12 26.98 -0.70
N ASN A 28 10.81 26.78 -0.68
CA ASN A 28 9.82 27.85 -0.60
C ASN A 28 9.41 28.14 0.87
N ASP A 29 10.13 27.59 1.84
CA ASP A 29 9.87 27.76 3.27
C ASP A 29 8.47 27.29 3.71
N ILE A 30 7.84 26.43 2.92
CA ILE A 30 6.55 25.80 3.24
C ILE A 30 6.77 24.65 4.23
N LEU A 31 7.90 23.94 4.10
CA LEU A 31 8.26 22.81 4.92
C LEU A 31 9.63 23.03 5.55
N LEU A 32 9.72 22.80 6.86
CA LEU A 32 10.99 22.78 7.58
C LEU A 32 11.49 21.34 7.67
N GLU A 33 12.80 21.15 7.47
CA GLU A 33 13.43 19.82 7.54
C GLU A 33 13.08 19.09 8.83
N GLU A 34 13.08 19.79 9.95
CA GLU A 34 12.81 19.21 11.27
C GLU A 34 11.39 18.66 11.42
N ASN A 35 10.47 19.07 10.54
CA ASN A 35 9.09 18.59 10.55
C ASN A 35 8.88 17.37 9.66
N LEU A 36 9.89 16.99 8.89
CA LEU A 36 9.78 15.82 8.00
C LEU A 36 9.84 14.54 8.82
N ASN A 37 8.80 13.73 8.72
CA ASN A 37 8.70 12.43 9.34
C ASN A 37 7.88 11.50 8.43
N GLU A 38 7.64 10.26 8.88
CA GLU A 38 6.91 9.29 8.08
C GLU A 38 5.49 9.75 7.76
N ASP A 39 4.79 10.32 8.73
CA ASP A 39 3.42 10.81 8.52
C ASP A 39 3.37 11.95 7.51
N LEU A 40 4.32 12.88 7.62
CA LEU A 40 4.39 14.00 6.70
C LEU A 40 4.72 13.52 5.28
N PHE A 41 5.66 12.57 5.14
CA PHE A 41 5.94 11.99 3.83
C PHE A 41 4.70 11.33 3.23
N SER A 42 3.95 10.58 4.03
CA SER A 42 2.72 9.94 3.58
C SER A 42 1.70 10.95 3.06
N SER A 43 1.71 12.18 3.56
CA SER A 43 0.81 13.23 3.09
C SER A 43 1.09 13.69 1.66
N TYR A 44 2.29 13.43 1.15
CA TYR A 44 2.67 13.74 -0.24
C TYR A 44 2.28 12.64 -1.23
N LEU A 45 1.91 11.47 -0.75
CA LEU A 45 1.57 10.34 -1.61
C LEU A 45 0.21 10.56 -2.31
N MET A 46 0.06 9.93 -3.49
CA MET A 46 -1.22 9.95 -4.21
C MET A 46 -2.36 9.34 -3.39
N THR A 47 -2.02 8.47 -2.44
CA THR A 47 -2.97 7.80 -1.55
C THR A 47 -3.14 8.53 -0.21
N ASN A 48 -2.80 9.80 -0.14
CA ASN A 48 -2.72 10.56 1.11
C ASN A 48 -4.02 10.62 1.92
N GLN A 49 -5.16 10.41 1.27
CA GLN A 49 -6.47 10.42 1.94
C GLN A 49 -6.93 9.01 2.31
N LEU A 50 -6.12 8.00 2.04
CA LEU A 50 -6.44 6.61 2.33
C LEU A 50 -5.52 6.11 3.44
N LYS A 51 -6.08 5.25 4.29
CA LYS A 51 -5.30 4.49 5.25
C LYS A 51 -4.43 3.49 4.48
N ASP A 52 -3.24 3.16 4.99
CA ASP A 52 -2.43 2.11 4.42
C ASP A 52 -3.20 0.78 4.43
N PRO A 53 -3.02 -0.05 3.40
CA PRO A 53 -3.75 -1.32 3.32
C PRO A 53 -3.41 -2.27 4.44
N ASP A 54 -4.39 -2.98 4.94
CA ASP A 54 -4.19 -4.04 5.92
C ASP A 54 -3.87 -5.38 5.25
N LEU A 55 -4.39 -5.60 4.05
CA LEU A 55 -4.25 -6.85 3.33
C LEU A 55 -4.06 -6.59 1.84
N LEU A 56 -3.04 -7.25 1.27
CA LEU A 56 -2.82 -7.30 -0.17
C LEU A 56 -3.14 -8.70 -0.66
N ILE A 57 -4.04 -8.80 -1.62
CA ILE A 57 -4.37 -10.06 -2.29
C ILE A 57 -3.74 -10.04 -3.68
N ARG A 58 -2.89 -11.02 -3.95
CA ARG A 58 -2.26 -11.19 -5.26
C ARG A 58 -2.70 -12.50 -5.86
N THR A 59 -3.32 -12.43 -7.03
CA THR A 59 -3.89 -13.57 -7.74
C THR A 59 -2.92 -14.12 -8.80
N SER A 60 -3.34 -15.17 -9.48
CA SER A 60 -2.64 -15.74 -10.65
C SER A 60 -1.23 -16.25 -10.37
N GLY A 61 -0.97 -16.67 -9.13
CA GLY A 61 0.33 -17.23 -8.75
C GLY A 61 1.46 -16.22 -8.65
N GLU A 62 1.19 -14.94 -8.76
CA GLU A 62 2.21 -13.91 -8.61
C GLU A 62 2.56 -13.70 -7.13
N VAL A 63 3.86 -13.66 -6.82
CA VAL A 63 4.33 -13.53 -5.44
C VAL A 63 5.25 -12.32 -5.24
N ARG A 64 5.18 -11.35 -6.14
CA ARG A 64 5.99 -10.13 -6.07
C ARG A 64 5.13 -8.89 -6.11
N LEU A 65 5.65 -7.77 -5.61
CA LEU A 65 4.92 -6.50 -5.57
C LEU A 65 4.87 -5.80 -6.92
N SER A 66 5.84 -6.05 -7.80
CA SER A 66 5.91 -5.44 -9.12
C SER A 66 5.84 -3.90 -9.07
N ASN A 67 6.60 -3.30 -8.14
CA ASN A 67 6.69 -1.84 -8.01
C ASN A 67 5.34 -1.18 -7.66
N PHE A 68 4.52 -1.88 -6.88
CA PHE A 68 3.20 -1.40 -6.48
C PHE A 68 3.18 -1.01 -5.00
N MET A 69 2.84 0.25 -4.74
CA MET A 69 2.61 0.79 -3.38
C MET A 69 3.69 0.40 -2.35
N LEU A 70 4.97 0.51 -2.72
CA LEU A 70 6.08 0.04 -1.88
C LEU A 70 6.07 0.69 -0.49
N TRP A 71 5.83 1.98 -0.41
CA TRP A 71 5.76 2.68 0.86
C TRP A 71 4.54 2.25 1.68
N GLN A 72 3.37 2.24 1.04
CA GLN A 72 2.10 1.99 1.71
C GLN A 72 1.95 0.56 2.21
N LEU A 73 2.68 -0.39 1.62
CA LEU A 73 2.58 -1.82 1.96
C LEU A 73 3.58 -2.26 3.03
N ALA A 74 4.30 -1.34 3.67
CA ALA A 74 5.37 -1.68 4.61
C ALA A 74 4.94 -2.63 5.73
N TYR A 75 3.72 -2.49 6.23
CA TYR A 75 3.18 -3.31 7.32
C TYR A 75 1.96 -4.13 6.91
N THR A 76 1.74 -4.26 5.59
CA THR A 76 0.58 -4.94 5.04
C THR A 76 0.78 -6.45 5.07
N GLU A 77 -0.25 -7.19 5.45
CA GLU A 77 -0.27 -8.65 5.32
C GLU A 77 -0.54 -9.02 3.87
N PHE A 78 0.18 -10.05 3.38
CA PHE A 78 0.03 -10.51 2.01
C PHE A 78 -0.66 -11.86 1.96
N TRP A 79 -1.54 -12.03 0.97
CA TRP A 79 -2.15 -13.30 0.66
C TRP A 79 -2.02 -13.56 -0.83
N PHE A 80 -1.34 -14.64 -1.19
CA PHE A 80 -1.09 -15.03 -2.56
C PHE A 80 -1.92 -16.25 -2.89
N THR A 81 -2.49 -16.26 -4.10
CA THR A 81 -3.29 -17.39 -4.57
C THR A 81 -3.01 -17.68 -6.03
N ASP A 82 -3.10 -18.97 -6.41
CA ASP A 82 -2.98 -19.41 -7.80
C ASP A 82 -4.25 -19.15 -8.60
N VAL A 83 -5.35 -18.81 -7.95
CA VAL A 83 -6.61 -18.52 -8.63
C VAL A 83 -6.41 -17.37 -9.60
N LEU A 84 -6.83 -17.57 -10.85
CA LEU A 84 -6.77 -16.51 -11.87
C LEU A 84 -7.79 -15.43 -11.55
N TRP A 85 -7.46 -14.19 -11.87
CA TRP A 85 -8.34 -13.06 -11.55
C TRP A 85 -9.79 -13.25 -11.98
N PRO A 86 -10.08 -13.74 -13.22
CA PRO A 86 -11.47 -13.95 -13.60
C PRO A 86 -12.21 -14.99 -12.77
N ASP A 87 -11.48 -15.90 -12.12
CA ASP A 87 -12.04 -16.96 -11.28
C ASP A 87 -12.03 -16.60 -9.79
N PHE A 88 -11.50 -15.43 -9.44
CA PHE A 88 -11.47 -14.96 -8.07
C PHE A 88 -12.86 -14.51 -7.65
N ASP A 89 -13.50 -15.32 -6.86
CA ASP A 89 -14.89 -15.13 -6.46
C ASP A 89 -15.03 -14.79 -4.98
N GLU A 90 -16.27 -14.75 -4.54
CA GLU A 90 -16.62 -14.45 -3.16
C GLU A 90 -15.98 -15.45 -2.17
N PHE A 91 -15.93 -16.72 -2.52
CA PHE A 91 -15.31 -17.74 -1.67
C PHE A 91 -13.82 -17.52 -1.53
N SER A 92 -13.16 -17.17 -2.62
CA SER A 92 -11.72 -16.86 -2.61
C SER A 92 -11.44 -15.64 -1.73
N PHE A 93 -12.28 -14.62 -1.81
CA PHE A 93 -12.16 -13.42 -0.99
C PHE A 93 -12.34 -13.74 0.48
N LEU A 94 -13.36 -14.52 0.83
CA LEU A 94 -13.61 -14.91 2.22
C LEU A 94 -12.47 -15.75 2.79
N GLU A 95 -11.88 -16.63 1.98
CA GLU A 95 -10.73 -17.41 2.38
C GLU A 95 -9.54 -16.52 2.72
N ALA A 96 -9.29 -15.49 1.91
CA ALA A 96 -8.22 -14.52 2.16
C ALA A 96 -8.46 -13.77 3.48
N ILE A 97 -9.69 -13.34 3.74
CA ILE A 97 -10.05 -12.63 4.96
C ILE A 97 -9.88 -13.55 6.18
N GLU A 98 -10.30 -14.80 6.08
CA GLU A 98 -10.16 -15.76 7.16
C GLU A 98 -8.68 -15.98 7.52
N GLU A 99 -7.84 -16.15 6.52
CA GLU A 99 -6.40 -16.32 6.71
C GLU A 99 -5.78 -15.08 7.35
N TYR A 100 -6.19 -13.91 6.90
CA TYR A 100 -5.74 -12.63 7.48
C TYR A 100 -6.10 -12.55 8.97
N GLN A 101 -7.32 -12.92 9.34
CA GLN A 101 -7.75 -12.89 10.73
C GLN A 101 -6.94 -13.84 11.60
N LYS A 102 -6.58 -15.00 11.10
CA LYS A 102 -5.71 -15.93 11.82
C LYS A 102 -4.34 -15.34 12.10
N ARG A 103 -3.76 -14.64 11.12
CA ARG A 103 -2.46 -13.99 11.28
C ARG A 103 -2.53 -12.87 12.30
N GLN A 104 -3.59 -12.10 12.30
CA GLN A 104 -3.79 -11.03 13.28
C GLN A 104 -3.88 -11.57 14.71
N ARG A 105 -4.52 -12.70 14.89
CA ARG A 105 -4.59 -13.36 16.20
C ARG A 105 -3.21 -13.77 16.70
N ARG A 106 -2.34 -14.25 15.82
CA ARG A 106 -0.98 -14.61 16.20
C ARG A 106 -0.21 -13.40 16.72
N PHE A 107 -0.30 -12.29 16.04
CA PHE A 107 0.35 -11.06 16.48
C PHE A 107 -0.27 -10.54 17.78
N GLY A 108 -1.57 -10.60 17.90
CA GLY A 108 -2.26 -10.17 19.11
C GLY A 108 -2.00 -11.06 20.32
N GLY A 109 -1.53 -12.28 20.12
CA GLY A 109 -1.23 -13.23 21.18
C GLY A 109 0.20 -13.17 21.69
N VAL A 110 1.01 -12.27 21.18
CA VAL A 110 2.44 -12.16 21.55
C VAL A 110 2.66 -11.17 22.68
#